data_84b11039e95b9942d0d97a8d18a41a8c
#
_entry.id   84b11039e95b9942d0d97a8d18a41a8c
#
_cell.length_a   1.000
_cell.length_b   1.000
_cell.length_c   1.000
_cell.angle_alpha   90.00
_cell.angle_beta   90.00
_cell.angle_gamma   90.00
#
_symmetry.space_group_name_H-M   'P 1'
#
loop_
_entity.id
_entity.type
_entity.pdbx_description
1 polymer ?
#
loop_
_entity_poly.entity_id
_entity_poly.type
_entity_poly.pdbx_seq_one_letter_code
_entity_poly.pdbx_strand_id
1 'polypeptide(L)'
;ESSEEGVTEFMANSLEPQLEPEAQVQTSETSEGAFSSLVSSEFSSDESSENNLEDIQGAADDVLSYLEKIIYEMDVDASLEVSHNRRNIIIQIETDQPGRVIGYHGKVLKSLQLLAQNYLHDRHSKRFSVVLNVRDYLEQRTETLIDLAEKTAAKVKETGREYVMDPMTNSERKI
;
A
#
# COMPACT_ATOMS: atom_id res chain seq x y z
N GLU A 1 48.02 -37.22 30.35
CA GLU A 1 48.63 -37.16 29.01
C GLU A 1 47.87 -36.17 28.19
N SER A 2 48.32 -34.94 28.11
CA SER A 2 49.18 -34.39 27.05
C SER A 2 48.37 -34.25 25.74
N SER A 3 48.26 -33.16 25.05
CA SER A 3 49.11 -31.99 24.78
C SER A 3 48.26 -30.95 24.05
N GLU A 4 48.44 -29.70 24.37
CA GLU A 4 49.11 -28.57 23.62
C GLU A 4 48.45 -28.16 22.32
N GLU A 5 47.97 -26.95 22.33
CA GLU A 5 48.48 -25.68 21.78
C GLU A 5 48.25 -25.48 20.28
N GLY A 6 47.69 -24.31 19.97
CA GLY A 6 47.64 -23.77 18.63
C GLY A 6 47.04 -22.37 18.59
N VAL A 7 47.74 -21.42 19.21
CA VAL A 7 47.51 -19.96 19.06
C VAL A 7 48.00 -19.56 17.68
N THR A 8 47.20 -18.89 16.87
CA THR A 8 47.72 -18.03 15.80
C THR A 8 46.95 -16.73 15.77
N GLU A 9 47.59 -15.79 16.37
CA GLU A 9 47.56 -14.35 16.19
C GLU A 9 47.66 -13.99 14.69
N PHE A 10 46.70 -13.20 14.18
CA PHE A 10 46.96 -12.50 12.92
C PHE A 10 46.54 -11.03 13.03
N MET A 11 47.57 -10.27 12.96
CA MET A 11 47.81 -8.86 12.99
C MET A 11 46.74 -7.95 12.36
N ALA A 12 46.54 -6.87 13.08
CA ALA A 12 45.99 -5.58 12.64
C ALA A 12 46.80 -5.06 11.41
N ASN A 13 46.11 -4.55 10.44
CA ASN A 13 46.68 -3.62 9.49
C ASN A 13 45.81 -2.38 9.40
N SER A 14 46.27 -1.35 10.07
CA SER A 14 45.83 0.04 9.98
C SER A 14 46.23 0.57 8.61
N LEU A 15 45.34 1.21 7.90
CA LEU A 15 45.66 2.17 6.83
C LEU A 15 44.76 3.39 6.99
N GLU A 16 45.40 4.44 7.42
CA GLU A 16 44.87 5.81 7.56
C GLU A 16 44.62 6.46 6.18
N PRO A 17 43.80 7.53 6.16
CA PRO A 17 43.36 8.20 4.93
C PRO A 17 44.42 9.20 4.45
N GLN A 18 44.61 9.25 3.16
CA GLN A 18 45.40 10.32 2.52
C GLN A 18 44.48 11.43 2.00
N LEU A 19 44.82 12.62 2.45
CA LEU A 19 44.33 13.95 2.08
C LEU A 19 44.85 14.34 0.68
N GLU A 20 43.98 14.84 -0.13
CA GLU A 20 44.01 15.94 -1.11
C GLU A 20 45.22 16.19 -2.05
N PRO A 21 45.01 16.80 -3.25
CA PRO A 21 45.04 18.27 -3.24
C PRO A 21 43.99 18.98 -4.13
N GLU A 22 43.77 20.21 -3.72
CA GLU A 22 43.00 21.28 -4.37
C GLU A 22 43.46 21.54 -5.82
N ALA A 23 42.49 21.75 -6.74
CA ALA A 23 42.73 22.41 -8.02
C ALA A 23 41.65 23.45 -8.31
N GLN A 24 42.03 24.65 -8.03
CA GLN A 24 41.87 25.92 -8.79
C GLN A 24 40.57 26.19 -9.53
N VAL A 25 39.90 27.19 -9.00
CA VAL A 25 38.90 28.06 -9.63
C VAL A 25 39.46 28.64 -10.96
N GLN A 26 38.77 28.39 -12.06
CA GLN A 26 38.82 29.24 -13.24
C GLN A 26 37.41 29.73 -13.58
N THR A 27 37.21 31.02 -13.35
CA THR A 27 36.10 31.80 -13.84
C THR A 27 36.25 31.99 -15.34
N SER A 28 35.25 31.61 -16.14
CA SER A 28 35.04 32.16 -17.46
C SER A 28 33.55 32.30 -17.73
N GLU A 29 33.17 33.55 -17.95
CA GLU A 29 31.88 34.05 -18.37
C GLU A 29 31.42 33.42 -19.66
N THR A 30 30.20 32.88 -19.69
CA THR A 30 29.19 33.00 -20.76
C THR A 30 27.97 32.15 -20.38
N SER A 31 26.98 32.75 -19.77
CA SER A 31 25.76 32.07 -19.36
C SER A 31 24.48 32.85 -19.68
N GLU A 32 24.25 33.17 -20.94
CA GLU A 32 22.90 33.62 -21.36
C GLU A 32 22.11 32.58 -22.14
N GLY A 33 22.71 31.43 -22.48
CA GLY A 33 22.04 30.32 -23.20
C GLY A 33 21.41 29.24 -22.34
N ALA A 34 21.85 29.10 -21.08
CA ALA A 34 21.43 27.97 -20.23
C ALA A 34 20.11 28.25 -19.45
N PHE A 35 19.75 29.53 -19.27
CA PHE A 35 18.54 29.86 -18.50
C PHE A 35 17.26 29.71 -19.32
N SER A 36 17.35 29.87 -20.65
CA SER A 36 16.19 29.73 -21.54
C SER A 36 15.75 28.27 -21.75
N SER A 37 16.67 27.31 -21.62
CA SER A 37 16.33 25.88 -21.75
C SER A 37 15.76 25.26 -20.45
N LEU A 38 16.04 25.87 -19.30
CA LEU A 38 15.50 25.40 -18.02
C LEU A 38 14.06 25.86 -17.78
N VAL A 39 13.68 27.05 -18.29
CA VAL A 39 12.31 27.56 -18.15
C VAL A 39 11.33 26.83 -19.06
N SER A 40 11.79 26.21 -20.15
CA SER A 40 10.93 25.47 -21.08
C SER A 40 10.60 24.05 -20.58
N SER A 41 11.34 23.50 -19.59
CA SER A 41 11.08 22.17 -19.04
C SER A 41 10.15 22.14 -17.83
N GLU A 42 9.90 23.29 -17.20
CA GLU A 42 8.98 23.37 -16.06
C GLU A 42 7.53 23.66 -16.43
N PHE A 43 7.26 24.09 -17.67
CA PHE A 43 5.89 24.39 -18.13
C PHE A 43 5.18 23.19 -18.77
N SER A 44 5.84 22.04 -18.86
CA SER A 44 5.24 20.79 -19.40
C SER A 44 4.64 19.88 -18.32
N SER A 45 4.66 20.29 -17.05
CA SER A 45 4.20 19.45 -15.93
C SER A 45 2.71 19.62 -15.57
N ASP A 46 2.02 20.64 -16.09
CA ASP A 46 0.61 20.85 -15.76
C ASP A 46 -0.36 20.04 -16.66
N GLU A 47 -0.08 19.88 -17.94
CA GLU A 47 -0.94 19.06 -18.82
C GLU A 47 -0.91 17.57 -18.47
N SER A 48 0.21 17.05 -17.97
CA SER A 48 0.30 15.66 -17.52
C SER A 48 -0.42 15.39 -16.19
N SER A 49 -0.64 16.43 -15.39
CA SER A 49 -1.37 16.34 -14.13
C SER A 49 -2.88 16.36 -14.34
N GLU A 50 -3.38 17.17 -15.27
CA GLU A 50 -4.80 17.24 -15.62
C GLU A 50 -5.27 15.95 -16.34
N ASN A 51 -4.51 15.45 -17.31
CA ASN A 51 -4.80 14.18 -17.98
C ASN A 51 -4.83 13.00 -17.01
N ASN A 52 -3.96 12.97 -15.99
CA ASN A 52 -3.97 11.92 -14.97
C ASN A 52 -5.18 12.02 -14.01
N LEU A 53 -5.72 13.19 -13.79
CA LEU A 53 -6.92 13.39 -12.95
C LEU A 53 -8.19 12.99 -13.68
N GLU A 54 -8.31 13.31 -14.96
CA GLU A 54 -9.42 12.88 -15.82
C GLU A 54 -9.41 11.34 -16.00
N ASP A 55 -8.24 10.74 -16.19
CA ASP A 55 -8.08 9.29 -16.30
C ASP A 55 -8.53 8.54 -15.03
N ILE A 56 -8.22 9.07 -13.84
CA ILE A 56 -8.63 8.41 -12.59
C ILE A 56 -10.10 8.64 -12.27
N GLN A 57 -10.67 9.80 -12.63
CA GLN A 57 -12.09 10.05 -12.47
C GLN A 57 -12.91 9.08 -13.32
N GLY A 58 -12.59 8.94 -14.61
CA GLY A 58 -13.25 7.98 -15.49
C GLY A 58 -13.11 6.53 -15.01
N ALA A 59 -11.92 6.18 -14.50
CA ALA A 59 -11.67 4.86 -13.91
C ALA A 59 -12.50 4.63 -12.64
N ALA A 60 -12.66 5.64 -11.80
CA ALA A 60 -13.46 5.58 -10.59
C ALA A 60 -14.95 5.38 -10.89
N ASP A 61 -15.49 6.13 -11.86
CA ASP A 61 -16.89 6.04 -12.27
C ASP A 61 -17.21 4.68 -12.90
N ASP A 62 -16.30 4.13 -13.71
CA ASP A 62 -16.46 2.81 -14.33
C ASP A 62 -16.46 1.69 -13.28
N VAL A 63 -15.53 1.73 -12.31
CA VAL A 63 -15.48 0.74 -11.21
C VAL A 63 -16.69 0.85 -10.31
N LEU A 64 -17.15 2.07 -10.04
CA LEU A 64 -18.38 2.31 -9.27
C LEU A 64 -19.58 1.64 -9.94
N SER A 65 -19.83 1.94 -11.22
CA SER A 65 -20.92 1.34 -12.00
C SER A 65 -20.83 -0.19 -12.11
N TYR A 66 -19.61 -0.73 -12.16
CA TYR A 66 -19.38 -2.18 -12.14
C TYR A 66 -19.79 -2.80 -10.81
N LEU A 67 -19.39 -2.18 -9.69
CA LEU A 67 -19.72 -2.68 -8.35
C LEU A 67 -21.20 -2.53 -8.02
N GLU A 68 -21.85 -1.44 -8.42
CA GLU A 68 -23.30 -1.25 -8.27
C GLU A 68 -24.08 -2.40 -8.89
N LYS A 69 -23.71 -2.81 -10.12
CA LYS A 69 -24.33 -3.96 -10.78
C LYS A 69 -24.13 -5.26 -10.02
N ILE A 70 -22.93 -5.52 -9.50
CA ILE A 70 -22.67 -6.74 -8.72
C ILE A 70 -23.48 -6.76 -7.44
N ILE A 71 -23.50 -5.64 -6.69
CA ILE A 71 -24.24 -5.53 -5.41
C ILE A 71 -25.75 -5.65 -5.66
N TYR A 72 -26.24 -5.07 -6.75
CA TYR A 72 -27.62 -5.25 -7.18
C TYR A 72 -27.97 -6.72 -7.45
N GLU A 73 -27.11 -7.45 -8.18
CA GLU A 73 -27.28 -8.89 -8.45
C GLU A 73 -27.16 -9.74 -7.18
N MET A 74 -26.52 -9.24 -6.13
CA MET A 74 -26.48 -9.89 -4.82
C MET A 74 -27.77 -9.69 -4.01
N ASP A 75 -28.75 -8.96 -4.55
CA ASP A 75 -29.99 -8.60 -3.87
C ASP A 75 -29.74 -7.86 -2.56
N VAL A 76 -28.87 -6.83 -2.63
CA VAL A 76 -28.51 -5.95 -1.50
C VAL A 76 -28.78 -4.50 -1.88
N ASP A 77 -29.61 -3.84 -1.08
CA ASP A 77 -29.77 -2.39 -1.19
C ASP A 77 -28.56 -1.71 -0.56
N ALA A 78 -27.82 -0.98 -1.39
CA ALA A 78 -26.65 -0.24 -0.95
C ALA A 78 -26.49 1.05 -1.75
N SER A 79 -26.00 2.08 -1.09
CA SER A 79 -25.47 3.28 -1.74
C SER A 79 -23.93 3.21 -1.74
N LEU A 80 -23.33 3.59 -2.87
CA LEU A 80 -21.90 3.60 -3.03
C LEU A 80 -21.43 5.04 -3.22
N GLU A 81 -20.44 5.43 -2.43
CA GLU A 81 -19.77 6.71 -2.56
C GLU A 81 -18.32 6.49 -2.97
N VAL A 82 -17.86 7.20 -3.99
CA VAL A 82 -16.50 7.10 -4.49
C VAL A 82 -15.72 8.36 -4.14
N SER A 83 -14.54 8.16 -3.63
CA SER A 83 -13.52 9.19 -3.50
C SER A 83 -12.21 8.68 -4.11
N HIS A 84 -11.42 9.56 -4.65
CA HIS A 84 -10.15 9.17 -5.26
C HIS A 84 -9.07 10.22 -5.03
N ASN A 85 -7.84 9.78 -5.09
CA ASN A 85 -6.68 10.62 -5.20
C ASN A 85 -5.81 10.11 -6.37
N ARG A 86 -4.59 10.60 -6.55
CA ARG A 86 -3.77 10.35 -7.76
C ARG A 86 -3.67 8.88 -8.22
N ARG A 87 -3.83 7.89 -7.32
CA ARG A 87 -3.65 6.46 -7.65
C ARG A 87 -4.64 5.53 -6.97
N ASN A 88 -5.32 6.01 -5.95
CA ASN A 88 -6.19 5.18 -5.12
C ASN A 88 -7.64 5.63 -5.29
N ILE A 89 -8.50 4.68 -5.56
CA ILE A 89 -9.95 4.83 -5.59
C ILE A 89 -10.47 4.18 -4.32
N ILE A 90 -11.22 4.92 -3.53
CA ILE A 90 -11.83 4.45 -2.28
C ILE A 90 -13.33 4.47 -2.49
N ILE A 91 -13.97 3.33 -2.33
CA ILE A 91 -15.41 3.18 -2.46
C ILE A 91 -15.97 2.79 -1.10
N GLN A 92 -16.79 3.67 -0.56
CA GLN A 92 -17.54 3.45 0.66
C GLN A 92 -18.91 2.86 0.31
N ILE A 93 -19.28 1.77 0.97
CA ILE A 93 -20.55 1.07 0.75
C ILE A 93 -21.40 1.23 2.01
N GLU A 94 -22.53 1.89 1.84
CA GLU A 94 -23.54 2.07 2.90
C GLU A 94 -24.74 1.16 2.61
N THR A 95 -25.09 0.31 3.57
CA THR A 95 -26.18 -0.66 3.44
C THR A 95 -26.76 -1.03 4.80
N ASP A 96 -28.03 -1.40 4.82
CA ASP A 96 -28.68 -1.95 6.02
C ASP A 96 -28.35 -3.43 6.25
N GLN A 97 -27.73 -4.09 5.25
CA GLN A 97 -27.32 -5.50 5.31
C GLN A 97 -25.80 -5.68 5.20
N PRO A 98 -24.97 -5.05 6.05
CA PRO A 98 -23.51 -5.08 5.91
C PRO A 98 -22.95 -6.49 5.97
N GLY A 99 -23.56 -7.40 6.72
CA GLY A 99 -23.12 -8.78 6.83
C GLY A 99 -23.14 -9.55 5.51
N ARG A 100 -24.01 -9.21 4.56
CA ARG A 100 -24.05 -9.84 3.23
C ARG A 100 -22.90 -9.36 2.35
N VAL A 101 -22.54 -8.08 2.44
CA VAL A 101 -21.45 -7.48 1.67
C VAL A 101 -20.08 -7.84 2.27
N ILE A 102 -19.98 -7.88 3.60
CA ILE A 102 -18.76 -8.24 4.31
C ILE A 102 -18.50 -9.75 4.22
N GLY A 103 -19.53 -10.54 4.53
CA GLY A 103 -19.43 -12.00 4.63
C GLY A 103 -18.61 -12.47 5.83
N TYR A 104 -18.43 -13.79 5.93
CA TYR A 104 -17.67 -14.41 7.02
C TYR A 104 -16.21 -13.94 7.04
N HIS A 105 -15.80 -13.24 8.10
CA HIS A 105 -14.46 -12.65 8.25
C HIS A 105 -14.02 -11.78 7.06
N GLY A 106 -14.95 -11.06 6.44
CA GLY A 106 -14.65 -10.17 5.32
C GLY A 106 -14.33 -10.86 3.99
N LYS A 107 -14.65 -12.14 3.84
CA LYS A 107 -14.33 -12.91 2.62
C LYS A 107 -15.06 -12.38 1.40
N VAL A 108 -16.34 -12.00 1.53
CA VAL A 108 -17.12 -11.45 0.41
C VAL A 108 -16.56 -10.08 0.01
N LEU A 109 -16.33 -9.20 0.97
CA LEU A 109 -15.74 -7.88 0.73
C LEU A 109 -14.38 -7.96 0.01
N LYS A 110 -13.52 -8.90 0.42
CA LYS A 110 -12.23 -9.13 -0.24
C LYS A 110 -12.40 -9.66 -1.66
N SER A 111 -13.40 -10.49 -1.91
CA SER A 111 -13.70 -10.99 -3.26
C SER A 111 -14.21 -9.86 -4.15
N LEU A 112 -15.08 -8.99 -3.64
CA LEU A 112 -15.56 -7.80 -4.36
C LEU A 112 -14.40 -6.86 -4.67
N GLN A 113 -13.51 -6.62 -3.72
CA GLN A 113 -12.32 -5.79 -3.93
C GLN A 113 -11.40 -6.38 -5.00
N LEU A 114 -11.20 -7.70 -5.02
CA LEU A 114 -10.40 -8.37 -6.04
C LEU A 114 -11.04 -8.25 -7.42
N LEU A 115 -12.35 -8.40 -7.53
CA LEU A 115 -13.08 -8.22 -8.79
C LEU A 115 -12.96 -6.78 -9.30
N ALA A 116 -13.18 -5.80 -8.42
CA ALA A 116 -13.03 -4.38 -8.74
C ALA A 116 -11.60 -4.04 -9.19
N GLN A 117 -10.59 -4.57 -8.48
CA GLN A 117 -9.19 -4.36 -8.83
C GLN A 117 -8.83 -4.98 -10.18
N ASN A 118 -9.29 -6.19 -10.48
CA ASN A 118 -9.06 -6.84 -11.76
C ASN A 118 -9.75 -6.08 -12.90
N TYR A 119 -11.00 -5.65 -12.70
CA TYR A 119 -11.73 -4.83 -13.67
C TYR A 119 -11.01 -3.52 -13.98
N LEU A 120 -10.51 -2.85 -12.92
CA LEU A 120 -9.73 -1.62 -13.03
C LEU A 120 -8.44 -1.82 -13.84
N HIS A 121 -7.72 -2.91 -13.59
CA HIS A 121 -6.47 -3.22 -14.27
C HIS A 121 -6.67 -3.65 -15.74
N ASP A 122 -7.79 -4.25 -16.04
CA ASP A 122 -8.14 -4.70 -17.40
C ASP A 122 -8.57 -3.53 -18.29
N ARG A 123 -9.32 -2.59 -17.73
CA ARG A 123 -9.93 -1.49 -18.47
C ARG A 123 -9.11 -0.20 -18.49
N HIS A 124 -8.37 0.06 -17.43
CA HIS A 124 -7.63 1.31 -17.24
C HIS A 124 -6.15 1.06 -17.05
N SER A 125 -5.61 1.33 -15.86
CA SER A 125 -4.18 1.24 -15.60
C SER A 125 -3.86 0.38 -14.39
N LYS A 126 -2.82 -0.45 -14.51
CA LYS A 126 -2.26 -1.22 -13.40
C LYS A 126 -1.66 -0.36 -12.28
N ARG A 127 -1.54 0.95 -12.50
CA ARG A 127 -1.06 1.91 -11.49
C ARG A 127 -2.14 2.29 -10.48
N PHE A 128 -3.40 2.09 -10.82
CA PHE A 128 -4.53 2.41 -9.96
C PHE A 128 -4.82 1.26 -9.00
N SER A 129 -5.22 1.60 -7.80
CA SER A 129 -5.70 0.65 -6.81
C SER A 129 -7.08 1.03 -6.29
N VAL A 130 -7.89 0.04 -5.97
CA VAL A 130 -9.21 0.22 -5.40
C VAL A 130 -9.25 -0.36 -3.99
N VAL A 131 -9.87 0.37 -3.08
CA VAL A 131 -10.14 -0.08 -1.71
C VAL A 131 -11.63 0.04 -1.47
N LEU A 132 -12.24 -1.06 -1.01
CA LEU A 132 -13.63 -1.08 -0.61
C LEU A 132 -13.72 -1.04 0.91
N ASN A 133 -14.62 -0.22 1.43
CA ASN A 133 -14.98 -0.20 2.83
C ASN A 133 -16.49 -0.29 2.99
N VAL A 134 -16.95 -0.95 4.03
CA VAL A 134 -18.37 -1.06 4.37
C VAL A 134 -18.54 -0.48 5.76
N ARG A 135 -19.13 0.72 5.86
CA ARG A 135 -19.17 1.48 7.12
C ARG A 135 -17.74 1.51 7.71
N ASP A 136 -17.61 1.29 9.00
CA ASP A 136 -16.33 1.27 9.73
C ASP A 136 -15.79 -0.15 9.92
N TYR A 137 -16.14 -1.10 9.02
CA TYR A 137 -15.78 -2.51 9.19
C TYR A 137 -14.26 -2.73 9.30
N LEU A 138 -13.46 -2.05 8.51
CA LEU A 138 -11.99 -2.23 8.53
C LEU A 138 -11.40 -1.85 9.88
N GLU A 139 -11.89 -0.78 10.52
CA GLU A 139 -11.47 -0.35 11.84
C GLU A 139 -11.92 -1.33 12.90
N GLN A 140 -13.22 -1.67 12.93
CA GLN A 140 -13.78 -2.65 13.86
C GLN A 140 -13.11 -4.04 13.72
N ARG A 141 -12.76 -4.44 12.50
CA ARG A 141 -12.05 -5.69 12.27
C ARG A 141 -10.64 -5.66 12.84
N THR A 142 -9.94 -4.54 12.70
CA THR A 142 -8.61 -4.33 13.27
C THR A 142 -8.64 -4.43 14.79
N GLU A 143 -9.55 -3.72 15.45
CA GLU A 143 -9.75 -3.79 16.91
C GLU A 143 -10.05 -5.23 17.37
N THR A 144 -10.97 -5.90 16.69
CA THR A 144 -11.31 -7.30 16.99
C THR A 144 -10.11 -8.23 16.88
N LEU A 145 -9.22 -8.01 15.91
CA LEU A 145 -8.01 -8.83 15.75
C LEU A 145 -6.98 -8.57 16.84
N ILE A 146 -6.82 -7.32 17.26
CA ILE A 146 -5.94 -6.93 18.39
C ILE A 146 -6.44 -7.60 19.67
N ASP A 147 -7.72 -7.45 19.99
CA ASP A 147 -8.36 -8.08 21.16
C ASP A 147 -8.20 -9.60 21.15
N LEU A 148 -8.39 -10.23 19.99
CA LEU A 148 -8.23 -11.66 19.83
C LEU A 148 -6.79 -12.10 20.08
N ALA A 149 -5.83 -11.36 19.56
CA ALA A 149 -4.40 -11.63 19.74
C ALA A 149 -3.99 -11.52 21.22
N GLU A 150 -4.44 -10.47 21.92
CA GLU A 150 -4.17 -10.28 23.35
C GLU A 150 -4.77 -11.39 24.20
N LYS A 151 -6.05 -11.71 24.01
CA LYS A 151 -6.75 -12.80 24.72
C LYS A 151 -6.08 -14.15 24.47
N THR A 152 -5.65 -14.39 23.22
CA THR A 152 -4.99 -15.64 22.85
C THR A 152 -3.60 -15.72 23.47
N ALA A 153 -2.83 -14.64 23.45
CA ALA A 153 -1.51 -14.59 24.07
C ALA A 153 -1.59 -14.81 25.60
N ALA A 154 -2.56 -14.22 26.27
CA ALA A 154 -2.81 -14.46 27.69
C ALA A 154 -3.12 -15.93 27.96
N LYS A 155 -4.00 -16.55 27.18
CA LYS A 155 -4.36 -17.97 27.30
C LYS A 155 -3.17 -18.90 27.07
N VAL A 156 -2.32 -18.60 26.06
CA VAL A 156 -1.09 -19.39 25.82
C VAL A 156 -0.12 -19.27 26.97
N LYS A 157 0.04 -18.09 27.57
CA LYS A 157 0.88 -17.87 28.77
C LYS A 157 0.37 -18.67 29.97
N GLU A 158 -0.93 -18.71 30.17
CA GLU A 158 -1.57 -19.40 31.30
C GLU A 158 -1.50 -20.93 31.14
N THR A 159 -1.82 -21.43 29.95
CA THR A 159 -1.97 -22.87 29.70
C THR A 159 -0.68 -23.54 29.23
N GLY A 160 0.29 -22.81 28.72
CA GLY A 160 1.50 -23.32 28.08
C GLY A 160 1.23 -24.12 26.79
N ARG A 161 0.02 -24.02 26.23
CA ARG A 161 -0.38 -24.73 25.00
C ARG A 161 -0.39 -23.77 23.82
N GLU A 162 0.02 -24.28 22.67
CA GLU A 162 -0.12 -23.52 21.41
C GLU A 162 -1.58 -23.26 21.05
N TYR A 163 -1.83 -22.16 20.40
CA TYR A 163 -3.15 -21.81 19.88
C TYR A 163 -3.01 -21.44 18.39
N VAL A 164 -3.77 -22.11 17.54
CA VAL A 164 -3.80 -21.83 16.10
C VAL A 164 -4.96 -20.91 15.81
N MET A 165 -4.65 -19.71 15.33
CA MET A 165 -5.66 -18.75 14.89
C MET A 165 -6.22 -19.12 13.52
N ASP A 166 -7.44 -18.65 13.22
CA ASP A 166 -8.05 -18.85 11.91
C ASP A 166 -7.18 -18.22 10.79
N PRO A 167 -7.20 -18.80 9.57
CA PRO A 167 -6.49 -18.25 8.44
C PRO A 167 -6.92 -16.82 8.13
N MET A 168 -5.96 -15.92 8.06
CA MET A 168 -6.17 -14.49 7.78
C MET A 168 -5.18 -13.96 6.74
N THR A 169 -5.46 -12.80 6.18
CA THR A 169 -4.64 -12.18 5.15
C THR A 169 -3.28 -11.70 5.68
N ASN A 170 -2.35 -11.44 4.75
CA ASN A 170 -1.02 -10.91 5.11
C ASN A 170 -1.09 -9.55 5.82
N SER A 171 -2.05 -8.70 5.46
CA SER A 171 -2.27 -7.42 6.11
C SER A 171 -2.79 -7.60 7.54
N GLU A 172 -3.77 -8.49 7.75
CA GLU A 172 -4.32 -8.81 9.06
C GLU A 172 -3.28 -9.45 10.00
N ARG A 173 -2.33 -10.22 9.46
CA ARG A 173 -1.25 -10.83 10.27
C ARG A 173 -0.14 -9.87 10.68
N LYS A 174 -0.16 -8.64 10.17
CA LYS A 174 0.85 -7.61 10.49
C LYS A 174 0.34 -6.57 11.48
N ILE A 175 -0.93 -6.66 11.87
CA ILE A 175 -1.52 -5.89 12.95
C ILE A 175 -0.96 -6.39 14.27
#